data_ce2cf002f60823bc6736e4daaecae2fd
#
_entry.id   ce2cf002f60823bc6736e4daaecae2fd
#
_cell.length_a   1.000
_cell.length_b   1.000
_cell.length_c   1.000
_cell.angle_alpha   90.00
_cell.angle_beta   90.00
_cell.angle_gamma   90.00
#
_symmetry.space_group_name_H-M   'P 1'
#
loop_
_entity.id
_entity.type
_entity.pdbx_description
1 polymer ?
#
loop_
_entity_poly.entity_id
_entity_poly.type
_entity_poly.pdbx_seq_one_letter_code
_entity_poly.pdbx_strand_id
1 'polypeptide(L)' 'MSLSSHIEELKRKHHALSEKVEEAQRAPGSSTLEIAELKKQKLKIKEEIERLSVNA' A
#
# COMPACT_ATOMS: atom_id res chain seq x y z
N MET A 1 -16.23 6.18 12.75
CA MET A 1 -14.77 6.22 12.62
C MET A 1 -14.32 7.60 12.20
N SER A 2 -13.32 8.15 12.87
CA SER A 2 -12.81 9.48 12.52
C SER A 2 -11.95 9.41 11.27
N LEU A 3 -11.75 10.55 10.61
CA LEU A 3 -10.90 10.64 9.44
C LEU A 3 -9.46 10.22 9.77
N SER A 4 -8.95 10.62 10.92
CA SER A 4 -7.60 10.26 11.31
C SER A 4 -7.44 8.76 11.55
N SER A 5 -8.46 8.10 12.10
CA SER A 5 -8.44 6.64 12.24
C SER A 5 -8.43 5.94 10.90
N HIS A 6 -9.20 6.47 9.95
CA HIS A 6 -9.25 5.93 8.60
C HIS A 6 -7.89 6.07 7.90
N ILE A 7 -7.26 7.22 8.04
CA ILE A 7 -5.94 7.46 7.46
C ILE A 7 -4.91 6.52 8.09
N GLU A 8 -4.95 6.32 9.40
CA GLU A 8 -4.06 5.39 10.08
C GLU A 8 -4.22 3.96 9.57
N GLU A 9 -5.45 3.53 9.35
CA GLU A 9 -5.73 2.22 8.79
C GLU A 9 -5.13 2.07 7.39
N LEU A 10 -5.28 3.09 6.55
CA LEU A 10 -4.71 3.09 5.23
C LEU A 10 -3.18 3.03 5.27
N LYS A 11 -2.58 3.75 6.21
CA LYS A 11 -1.13 3.72 6.39
C LYS A 11 -0.64 2.33 6.79
N ARG A 12 -1.38 1.64 7.64
CA ARG A 12 -1.05 0.27 8.03
C ARG A 12 -1.13 -0.68 6.83
N LYS A 13 -2.17 -0.53 6.02
CA LYS A 13 -2.31 -1.34 4.81
C LYS A 13 -1.19 -1.06 3.82
N HIS A 14 -0.83 0.19 3.67
CA HIS A 14 0.28 0.59 2.82
C HIS A 14 1.59 -0.06 3.28
N HIS A 15 1.83 -0.03 4.58
CA HIS A 15 3.02 -0.65 5.16
C HIS A 15 3.05 -2.16 4.93
N ALA A 16 1.91 -2.82 5.15
CA ALA A 16 1.79 -4.27 4.93
C ALA A 16 2.05 -4.63 3.46
N LEU A 17 1.52 -3.84 2.54
CA LEU A 17 1.77 -4.06 1.12
C LEU A 17 3.22 -3.81 0.76
N SER A 18 3.84 -2.82 1.38
CA SER A 18 5.25 -2.53 1.16
C SER A 18 6.12 -3.73 1.56
N GLU A 19 5.82 -4.33 2.70
CA GLU A 19 6.52 -5.53 3.15
C GLU A 19 6.31 -6.71 2.20
N LYS A 20 5.09 -6.87 1.70
CA LYS A 20 4.79 -7.93 0.74
C LYS A 20 5.55 -7.74 -0.57
N VAL A 21 5.65 -6.51 -1.04
CA VAL A 21 6.41 -6.21 -2.25
C VAL A 21 7.89 -6.57 -2.05
N GLU A 22 8.46 -6.18 -0.93
CA GLU A 22 9.85 -6.50 -0.62
C GLU A 22 10.09 -8.00 -0.55
N GLU A 23 9.19 -8.72 0.10
CA GLU A 23 9.27 -10.17 0.21
C GLU A 23 9.18 -10.83 -1.17
N ALA A 24 8.25 -10.37 -1.99
CA ALA A 24 8.08 -10.90 -3.35
C ALA A 24 9.32 -10.65 -4.21
N GLN A 25 9.94 -9.48 -4.06
CA GLN A 25 11.14 -9.14 -4.80
C GLN A 25 12.35 -9.98 -4.40
N ARG A 26 12.39 -10.40 -3.15
CA ARG A 26 13.47 -11.26 -2.64
C ARG A 26 13.27 -12.72 -2.99
N ALA A 27 12.02 -13.14 -3.10
CA ALA A 27 11.71 -14.55 -3.33
C ALA A 27 12.08 -14.96 -4.76
N PRO A 28 12.91 -16.01 -4.92
CA PRO A 28 13.19 -16.53 -6.25
C PRO A 28 11.94 -17.18 -6.82
N GLY A 29 11.65 -16.88 -8.07
CA GLY A 29 10.47 -17.43 -8.73
C GLY A 29 9.20 -16.63 -8.57
N SER A 30 9.27 -15.46 -7.95
CA SER A 30 8.11 -14.56 -7.86
C SER A 30 7.71 -14.08 -9.24
N SER A 31 6.40 -14.04 -9.48
CA SER A 31 5.86 -13.56 -10.73
C SER A 31 6.01 -12.03 -10.83
N THR A 32 6.51 -11.56 -11.97
CA THR A 32 6.58 -10.12 -12.23
C THR A 32 5.20 -9.49 -12.19
N LEU A 33 4.19 -10.22 -12.65
CA LEU A 33 2.81 -9.77 -12.64
C LEU A 33 2.29 -9.57 -11.22
N GLU A 34 2.63 -10.48 -10.34
CA GLU A 34 2.25 -10.42 -8.93
C GLU A 34 2.86 -9.19 -8.25
N ILE A 35 4.13 -8.95 -8.50
CA ILE A 35 4.83 -7.78 -7.94
C ILE A 35 4.21 -6.49 -8.49
N ALA A 36 3.90 -6.45 -9.77
CA ALA A 36 3.26 -5.29 -10.38
C ALA A 36 1.90 -5.00 -9.77
N GLU A 37 1.12 -6.04 -9.49
CA GLU A 37 -0.19 -5.90 -8.84
C GLU A 37 -0.07 -5.33 -7.44
N LEU A 38 0.88 -5.85 -6.66
CA LEU A 38 1.12 -5.37 -5.31
C LEU A 38 1.54 -3.91 -5.31
N LYS A 39 2.42 -3.53 -6.23
CA LYS A 39 2.85 -2.14 -6.38
C LYS A 39 1.70 -1.24 -6.76
N LYS A 40 0.81 -1.71 -7.61
CA LYS A 40 -0.38 -0.97 -8.02
C LYS A 40 -1.31 -0.72 -6.84
N GLN A 41 -1.55 -1.73 -6.02
CA GLN A 41 -2.37 -1.59 -4.82
C GLN A 41 -1.74 -0.63 -3.83
N LYS A 42 -0.43 -0.72 -3.66
CA LYS A 42 0.31 0.19 -2.80
C LYS A 42 0.15 1.63 -3.25
N LEU A 43 0.26 1.87 -4.54
CA LEU A 43 0.12 3.21 -5.11
C LEU A 43 -1.28 3.77 -4.90
N LYS A 44 -2.31 2.93 -5.09
CA LYS A 44 -3.69 3.35 -4.86
C LYS A 44 -3.92 3.80 -3.43
N ILE A 45 -3.42 3.04 -2.48
CA ILE A 45 -3.56 3.37 -1.06
C ILE A 45 -2.81 4.66 -0.74
N LYS A 46 -1.62 4.81 -1.29
CA LYS A 46 -0.83 6.02 -1.11
C LYS A 46 -1.58 7.26 -1.62
N GLU A 47 -2.18 7.16 -2.80
CA GLU A 47 -2.95 8.26 -3.37
C GLU A 47 -4.16 8.61 -2.49
N GLU A 48 -4.81 7.60 -1.95
CA GLU A 48 -5.94 7.80 -1.05
C GLU A 48 -5.51 8.51 0.23
N ILE A 49 -4.40 8.10 0.80
CA ILE A 49 -3.84 8.76 2.00
C ILE A 49 -3.56 10.23 1.71
N GLU A 50 -2.91 10.51 0.59
CA GLU A 50 -2.57 11.88 0.20
C GLU A 50 -3.81 12.73 -0.02
N ARG A 51 -4.81 12.17 -0.69
CA ARG A 51 -6.07 12.88 -0.94
C ARG A 51 -6.78 13.24 0.35
N LEU A 52 -6.88 12.29 1.26
CA LEU A 52 -7.53 12.51 2.55
C LEU A 52 -6.75 13.48 3.43
N SER A 53 -5.43 13.42 3.37
CA SER A 53 -4.57 14.33 4.14
C SER A 53 -4.69 15.77 3.67
N VAL A 54 -4.83 15.97 2.37
CA VAL A 54 -4.99 17.32 1.80
C VAL A 54 -6.36 17.90 2.17
N ASN A 55 -7.39 17.06 2.24
CA ASN A 55 -8.75 17.50 2.55
C ASN A 55 -9.01 17.59 4.07
N ALA A 56 -8.11 17.10 4.86
CA ALA A 56 -8.22 17.18 6.32
C ALA A 56 -7.60 18.48 6.88
#